data_086ca80efb5c30dffc07101055265ae8
#
_entry.id   086ca80efb5c30dffc07101055265ae8
#
_cell.length_a   1.000
_cell.length_b   1.000
_cell.length_c   1.000
_cell.angle_alpha   90.00
_cell.angle_beta   90.00
_cell.angle_gamma   90.00
#
_symmetry.space_group_name_H-M   'P 1'
#
loop_
_entity.id
_entity.type
_entity.pdbx_description
1 polymer ?
#
loop_
_entity_poly.entity_id
_entity_poly.type
_entity_poly.pdbx_seq_one_letter_code
_entity_poly.pdbx_strand_id
1 'polypeptide(L)'
;MTGVQTCALPISVEDRSAAYALVAVPDLVPLVILRGSGESTRDLAREAAQHGVRTLAHADGGGVLYLAPGAGETLAHRMIEESLDRLGVCNRLNLLLIDRELHDKLLPGILELLHRLGIEASLPPHARPRGFEWALDSERAATVTIDAVDGPAEAARIANEETSGLAAAVATEDAQVAGRFLDAYGGSGAFWNCPTRLLDGFKLLRLPETGINIDRVPGPRGPVTFRVLSLRQYVTVPTGVVTQVSDAG
;
A
#
# COMPACT_ATOMS: atom_id res chain seq x y z
N MET A 1 -19.72 -4.88 35.99
CA MET A 1 -18.80 -4.19 35.03
C MET A 1 -19.64 -3.75 33.87
N THR A 2 -19.91 -2.46 33.76
CA THR A 2 -20.64 -1.86 32.65
C THR A 2 -19.64 -1.63 31.54
N GLY A 3 -19.66 -2.50 30.51
CA GLY A 3 -18.92 -2.27 29.30
C GLY A 3 -19.37 -0.98 28.63
N VAL A 4 -18.50 0.00 28.54
CA VAL A 4 -18.74 1.20 27.71
C VAL A 4 -18.66 0.72 26.27
N GLN A 5 -19.81 0.51 25.65
CA GLN A 5 -19.88 0.39 24.19
C GLN A 5 -19.60 1.76 23.58
N THR A 6 -18.39 1.97 23.12
CA THR A 6 -18.06 3.09 22.24
C THR A 6 -18.65 2.81 20.86
N CYS A 7 -19.86 3.30 20.61
CA CYS A 7 -20.43 3.34 19.28
C CYS A 7 -19.69 4.44 18.48
N ALA A 8 -18.85 4.04 17.52
CA ALA A 8 -18.37 4.95 16.50
C ALA A 8 -19.55 5.28 15.57
N LEU A 9 -20.14 6.45 15.71
CA LEU A 9 -21.16 6.91 14.78
C LEU A 9 -20.46 7.56 13.56
N PRO A 10 -20.77 7.13 12.34
CA PRO A 10 -20.27 7.82 11.16
C PRO A 10 -20.91 9.21 11.10
N ILE A 11 -20.08 10.23 11.07
CA ILE A 11 -20.50 11.63 10.88
C ILE A 11 -20.10 12.02 9.47
N SER A 12 -21.07 12.37 8.63
CA SER A 12 -20.82 12.94 7.32
C SER A 12 -20.86 14.46 7.42
N VAL A 13 -19.85 15.11 6.84
CA VAL A 13 -19.81 16.57 6.68
C VAL A 13 -19.85 16.87 5.19
N GLU A 14 -20.62 17.90 4.81
CA GLU A 14 -20.79 18.25 3.40
C GLU A 14 -19.59 19.03 2.85
N ASP A 15 -18.86 19.73 3.71
CA ASP A 15 -17.75 20.59 3.31
C ASP A 15 -16.40 20.05 3.77
N ARG A 16 -15.43 20.03 2.85
CA ARG A 16 -14.03 19.66 3.13
C ARG A 16 -13.35 20.59 4.15
N SER A 17 -13.82 21.83 4.32
CA SER A 17 -13.29 22.75 5.33
C SER A 17 -13.40 22.19 6.74
N ALA A 18 -14.41 21.35 7.03
CA ALA A 18 -14.54 20.66 8.30
C ALA A 18 -13.35 19.73 8.62
N ALA A 19 -12.73 19.14 7.61
CA ALA A 19 -11.52 18.31 7.81
C ALA A 19 -10.34 19.15 8.32
N TYR A 20 -10.17 20.37 7.81
CA TYR A 20 -9.15 21.30 8.29
C TYR A 20 -9.43 21.76 9.73
N ALA A 21 -10.69 22.01 10.08
CA ALA A 21 -11.05 22.33 11.45
C ALA A 21 -10.74 21.19 12.43
N LEU A 22 -10.99 19.94 12.03
CA LEU A 22 -10.68 18.77 12.86
C LEU A 22 -9.18 18.57 13.11
N VAL A 23 -8.34 18.82 12.12
CA VAL A 23 -6.88 18.66 12.27
C VAL A 23 -6.24 19.85 13.00
N ALA A 24 -7.00 20.89 13.34
CA ALA A 24 -6.52 22.07 14.04
C ALA A 24 -6.81 22.07 15.56
N VAL A 25 -7.39 21.00 16.12
CA VAL A 25 -7.82 20.92 17.53
C VAL A 25 -7.19 19.72 18.27
N PRO A 26 -5.88 19.75 18.56
CA PRO A 26 -5.13 18.63 19.12
C PRO A 26 -5.67 18.10 20.45
N ASP A 27 -6.26 18.96 21.27
CA ASP A 27 -6.85 18.58 22.58
C ASP A 27 -8.08 17.68 22.44
N LEU A 28 -8.81 17.81 21.33
CA LEU A 28 -9.99 17.01 21.03
C LEU A 28 -9.70 15.86 20.05
N VAL A 29 -8.77 16.09 19.13
CA VAL A 29 -8.42 15.17 18.05
C VAL A 29 -6.90 14.99 18.00
N PRO A 30 -6.32 14.16 18.87
CA PRO A 30 -4.86 13.99 18.94
C PRO A 30 -4.28 13.16 17.79
N LEU A 31 -5.11 12.42 17.07
CA LEU A 31 -4.73 11.55 15.95
C LEU A 31 -5.81 11.57 14.87
N VAL A 32 -5.40 11.72 13.62
CA VAL A 32 -6.28 11.63 12.44
C VAL A 32 -5.76 10.56 11.48
N ILE A 33 -6.67 9.71 10.99
CA ILE A 33 -6.40 8.76 9.92
C ILE A 33 -6.92 9.36 8.63
N LEU A 34 -6.00 9.74 7.75
CA LEU A 34 -6.30 10.39 6.47
C LEU A 34 -6.41 9.35 5.36
N ARG A 35 -7.50 9.41 4.60
CA ARG A 35 -7.72 8.60 3.40
C ARG A 35 -8.26 9.47 2.28
N GLY A 36 -7.64 9.35 1.11
CA GLY A 36 -8.02 10.15 -0.06
C GLY A 36 -6.93 10.14 -1.12
N SER A 37 -6.97 11.13 -2.02
CA SER A 37 -5.90 11.34 -2.99
C SER A 37 -4.62 11.79 -2.28
N GLY A 38 -3.46 11.49 -2.90
CA GLY A 38 -2.16 11.88 -2.36
C GLY A 38 -2.03 13.38 -2.09
N GLU A 39 -2.62 14.23 -2.94
CA GLU A 39 -2.62 15.68 -2.75
C GLU A 39 -3.39 16.08 -1.49
N SER A 40 -4.66 15.67 -1.40
CA SER A 40 -5.52 16.06 -0.26
C SER A 40 -5.04 15.51 1.07
N THR A 41 -4.49 14.30 1.09
CA THR A 41 -3.93 13.73 2.32
C THR A 41 -2.64 14.43 2.75
N ARG A 42 -1.77 14.80 1.81
CA ARG A 42 -0.55 15.58 2.10
C ARG A 42 -0.85 16.97 2.64
N ASP A 43 -1.85 17.65 2.09
CA ASP A 43 -2.23 18.99 2.55
C ASP A 43 -2.81 18.95 3.96
N LEU A 44 -3.73 18.03 4.23
CA LEU A 44 -4.28 17.84 5.58
C LEU A 44 -3.21 17.37 6.59
N ALA A 45 -2.27 16.50 6.18
CA ALA A 45 -1.18 16.08 7.06
C ALA A 45 -0.23 17.24 7.41
N ARG A 46 0.02 18.14 6.45
CA ARG A 46 0.83 19.35 6.67
C ARG A 46 0.14 20.31 7.66
N GLU A 47 -1.16 20.52 7.47
CA GLU A 47 -1.97 21.34 8.39
C GLU A 47 -1.99 20.73 9.80
N ALA A 48 -2.29 19.45 9.91
CA ALA A 48 -2.28 18.72 11.18
C ALA A 48 -0.94 18.86 11.93
N ALA A 49 0.17 18.77 11.20
CA ALA A 49 1.52 18.91 11.77
C ALA A 49 1.76 20.31 12.36
N GLN A 50 1.23 21.38 11.74
CA GLN A 50 1.33 22.75 12.26
C GLN A 50 0.63 22.92 13.61
N HIS A 51 -0.42 22.14 13.85
CA HIS A 51 -1.20 22.17 15.08
C HIS A 51 -0.82 21.06 16.08
N GLY A 52 0.19 20.23 15.76
CA GLY A 52 0.63 19.14 16.63
C GLY A 52 -0.27 17.91 16.62
N VAL A 53 -1.22 17.82 15.69
CA VAL A 53 -2.07 16.64 15.49
C VAL A 53 -1.29 15.56 14.72
N ARG A 54 -1.24 14.34 15.25
CA ARG A 54 -0.61 13.20 14.57
C ARG A 54 -1.49 12.70 13.43
N THR A 55 -0.85 12.29 12.35
CA THR A 55 -1.55 11.70 11.20
C THR A 55 -1.03 10.32 10.86
N LEU A 56 -1.95 9.46 10.41
CA LEU A 56 -1.64 8.23 9.68
C LEU A 56 -2.28 8.37 8.31
N ALA A 57 -1.47 8.62 7.30
CA ALA A 57 -1.98 8.88 5.97
C ALA A 57 -1.97 7.59 5.13
N HIS A 58 -3.10 7.35 4.44
CA HIS A 58 -3.20 6.43 3.32
C HIS A 58 -3.47 7.27 2.08
N ALA A 59 -2.43 7.47 1.28
CA ALA A 59 -2.49 8.33 0.12
C ALA A 59 -2.63 7.53 -1.18
N ASP A 60 -1.63 7.60 -2.05
CA ASP A 60 -1.69 6.99 -3.36
C ASP A 60 -1.57 5.47 -3.28
N GLY A 61 -2.37 4.78 -4.12
CA GLY A 61 -2.29 3.35 -4.30
C GLY A 61 -1.25 2.95 -5.35
N GLY A 62 -1.34 1.70 -5.77
CA GLY A 62 -0.54 1.13 -6.84
C GLY A 62 0.38 0.02 -6.36
N GLY A 63 0.29 -1.12 -7.05
CA GLY A 63 1.20 -2.25 -6.87
C GLY A 63 2.18 -2.37 -8.02
N VAL A 64 3.36 -2.89 -7.72
CA VAL A 64 4.41 -3.22 -8.70
C VAL A 64 4.60 -4.72 -8.75
N LEU A 65 4.67 -5.29 -9.94
CA LEU A 65 5.09 -6.69 -10.14
C LEU A 65 6.32 -6.72 -11.04
N TYR A 66 7.39 -7.32 -10.54
CA TYR A 66 8.59 -7.60 -11.33
C TYR A 66 8.62 -9.08 -11.73
N LEU A 67 8.59 -9.33 -13.04
CA LEU A 67 8.82 -10.65 -13.63
C LEU A 67 10.31 -10.81 -13.89
N ALA A 68 10.98 -11.53 -13.00
CA ALA A 68 12.43 -11.71 -13.00
C ALA A 68 12.85 -12.98 -13.75
N PRO A 69 14.13 -13.13 -14.10
CA PRO A 69 14.65 -14.39 -14.63
C PRO A 69 14.18 -15.59 -13.82
N GLY A 70 13.73 -16.64 -14.52
CA GLY A 70 13.09 -17.81 -13.89
C GLY A 70 11.55 -17.69 -13.73
N ALA A 71 10.94 -16.54 -14.04
CA ALA A 71 9.48 -16.43 -14.12
C ALA A 71 8.98 -17.13 -15.39
N GLY A 72 8.28 -18.25 -15.24
CA GLY A 72 7.55 -18.89 -16.32
C GLY A 72 6.24 -18.19 -16.64
N GLU A 73 5.71 -18.41 -17.84
CA GLU A 73 4.45 -17.80 -18.31
C GLU A 73 3.27 -18.06 -17.36
N THR A 74 3.13 -19.30 -16.89
CA THR A 74 2.07 -19.68 -15.93
C THR A 74 2.15 -18.89 -14.64
N LEU A 75 3.36 -18.71 -14.08
CA LEU A 75 3.56 -17.91 -12.87
C LEU A 75 3.25 -16.44 -13.14
N ALA A 76 3.73 -15.89 -14.27
CA ALA A 76 3.47 -14.51 -14.66
C ALA A 76 1.98 -14.22 -14.78
N HIS A 77 1.24 -15.05 -15.53
CA HIS A 77 -0.21 -14.89 -15.71
C HIS A 77 -0.96 -14.97 -14.38
N ARG A 78 -0.69 -15.97 -13.55
CA ARG A 78 -1.29 -16.11 -12.23
C ARG A 78 -1.06 -14.88 -11.36
N MET A 79 0.18 -14.40 -11.30
CA MET A 79 0.54 -13.22 -10.48
C MET A 79 -0.17 -11.95 -10.96
N ILE A 80 -0.32 -11.77 -12.27
CA ILE A 80 -1.05 -10.64 -12.86
C ILE A 80 -2.53 -10.74 -12.53
N GLU A 81 -3.17 -11.88 -12.79
CA GLU A 81 -4.60 -12.10 -12.52
C GLU A 81 -4.93 -11.90 -11.04
N GLU A 82 -4.17 -12.52 -10.13
CA GLU A 82 -4.37 -12.37 -8.69
C GLU A 82 -4.11 -10.94 -8.18
N SER A 83 -3.25 -10.17 -8.86
CA SER A 83 -2.97 -8.77 -8.53
C SER A 83 -4.02 -7.80 -9.12
N LEU A 84 -4.89 -8.27 -10.01
CA LEU A 84 -5.94 -7.52 -10.68
C LEU A 84 -7.36 -8.08 -10.38
N ASP A 85 -7.48 -9.00 -9.43
CA ASP A 85 -8.75 -9.64 -9.03
C ASP A 85 -9.83 -8.65 -8.61
N ARG A 86 -9.41 -7.46 -8.16
CA ARG A 86 -10.28 -6.38 -7.71
C ARG A 86 -9.66 -5.02 -8.05
N LEU A 87 -10.29 -4.28 -8.95
CA LEU A 87 -9.75 -3.02 -9.45
C LEU A 87 -9.97 -1.82 -8.51
N GLY A 88 -11.02 -1.83 -7.69
CA GLY A 88 -11.38 -0.73 -6.80
C GLY A 88 -10.59 -0.67 -5.48
N VAL A 89 -9.32 -1.13 -5.47
CA VAL A 89 -8.49 -1.19 -4.25
C VAL A 89 -7.09 -0.62 -4.51
N CYS A 90 -6.46 -0.10 -3.46
CA CYS A 90 -5.17 0.58 -3.54
C CYS A 90 -3.98 -0.35 -3.84
N ASN A 91 -4.07 -1.63 -3.52
CA ASN A 91 -2.98 -2.62 -3.67
C ASN A 91 -3.08 -3.46 -4.96
N ARG A 92 -3.89 -3.04 -5.94
CA ARG A 92 -3.91 -3.65 -7.27
C ARG A 92 -2.64 -3.34 -8.06
N LEU A 93 -2.37 -4.13 -9.08
CA LEU A 93 -1.25 -3.91 -9.99
C LEU A 93 -1.44 -2.66 -10.84
N ASN A 94 -0.47 -1.76 -10.84
CA ASN A 94 -0.42 -0.56 -11.69
C ASN A 94 0.82 -0.55 -12.60
N LEU A 95 1.92 -1.20 -12.15
CA LEU A 95 3.18 -1.25 -12.90
C LEU A 95 3.70 -2.67 -12.98
N LEU A 96 3.89 -3.14 -14.21
CA LEU A 96 4.51 -4.41 -14.52
C LEU A 96 5.91 -4.16 -15.10
N LEU A 97 6.92 -4.65 -14.40
CA LEU A 97 8.30 -4.62 -14.83
C LEU A 97 8.70 -6.02 -15.32
N ILE A 98 9.19 -6.14 -16.52
CA ILE A 98 9.58 -7.41 -17.10
C ILE A 98 11.10 -7.39 -17.31
N ASP A 99 11.80 -8.38 -16.78
CA ASP A 99 13.22 -8.52 -17.09
C ASP A 99 13.44 -8.57 -18.60
N ARG A 100 14.45 -7.85 -19.08
CA ARG A 100 14.72 -7.71 -20.52
C ARG A 100 14.86 -9.04 -21.22
N GLU A 101 15.44 -10.04 -20.55
CA GLU A 101 15.60 -11.40 -21.10
C GLU A 101 14.25 -12.10 -21.34
N LEU A 102 13.20 -11.72 -20.62
CA LEU A 102 11.87 -12.33 -20.70
C LEU A 102 10.87 -11.48 -21.49
N HIS A 103 11.19 -10.22 -21.74
CA HIS A 103 10.24 -9.22 -22.26
C HIS A 103 9.59 -9.70 -23.58
N ASP A 104 10.37 -10.00 -24.60
CA ASP A 104 9.84 -10.37 -25.91
C ASP A 104 9.08 -11.70 -25.89
N LYS A 105 9.41 -12.58 -24.97
CA LYS A 105 8.76 -13.87 -24.80
C LYS A 105 7.41 -13.73 -24.08
N LEU A 106 7.34 -12.96 -23.02
CA LEU A 106 6.15 -12.89 -22.15
C LEU A 106 5.15 -11.80 -22.58
N LEU A 107 5.63 -10.70 -23.16
CA LEU A 107 4.81 -9.56 -23.48
C LEU A 107 3.56 -9.89 -24.33
N PRO A 108 3.63 -10.69 -25.40
CA PRO A 108 2.44 -11.00 -26.22
C PRO A 108 1.32 -11.65 -25.41
N GLY A 109 1.65 -12.68 -24.60
CA GLY A 109 0.66 -13.36 -23.75
C GLY A 109 0.10 -12.47 -22.66
N ILE A 110 0.92 -11.57 -22.11
CA ILE A 110 0.49 -10.59 -21.10
C ILE A 110 -0.50 -9.58 -21.71
N LEU A 111 -0.23 -9.08 -22.90
CA LEU A 111 -1.15 -8.16 -23.59
C LEU A 111 -2.50 -8.81 -23.87
N GLU A 112 -2.50 -10.06 -24.31
CA GLU A 112 -3.74 -10.84 -24.50
C GLU A 112 -4.48 -11.05 -23.17
N LEU A 113 -3.77 -11.35 -22.10
CA LEU A 113 -4.34 -11.48 -20.75
C LEU A 113 -5.01 -10.18 -20.30
N LEU A 114 -4.33 -9.05 -20.37
CA LEU A 114 -4.85 -7.75 -19.95
C LEU A 114 -6.07 -7.36 -20.80
N HIS A 115 -6.04 -7.60 -22.12
CA HIS A 115 -7.19 -7.38 -22.99
C HIS A 115 -8.41 -8.22 -22.56
N ARG A 116 -8.22 -9.50 -22.24
CA ARG A 116 -9.31 -10.36 -21.73
C ARG A 116 -9.87 -9.86 -20.40
N LEU A 117 -9.04 -9.24 -19.56
CA LEU A 117 -9.46 -8.65 -18.29
C LEU A 117 -10.10 -7.26 -18.44
N GLY A 118 -10.15 -6.71 -19.66
CA GLY A 118 -10.64 -5.36 -19.92
C GLY A 118 -9.73 -4.26 -19.38
N ILE A 119 -8.43 -4.51 -19.33
CA ILE A 119 -7.42 -3.60 -18.79
C ILE A 119 -6.54 -3.10 -19.93
N GLU A 120 -6.33 -1.80 -19.96
CA GLU A 120 -5.46 -1.16 -20.94
C GLU A 120 -3.98 -1.37 -20.56
N ALA A 121 -3.19 -1.82 -21.55
CA ALA A 121 -1.74 -1.89 -21.40
C ALA A 121 -1.09 -0.62 -21.93
N SER A 122 -0.33 0.09 -21.11
CA SER A 122 0.48 1.22 -21.53
C SER A 122 1.92 0.79 -21.75
N LEU A 123 2.40 0.91 -22.98
CA LEU A 123 3.77 0.59 -23.39
C LEU A 123 4.56 1.88 -23.64
N PRO A 124 5.90 1.84 -23.59
CA PRO A 124 6.73 2.99 -23.97
C PRO A 124 6.54 3.43 -25.45
N PRO A 125 6.52 4.74 -25.76
CA PRO A 125 6.56 5.85 -24.80
C PRO A 125 5.23 6.06 -24.08
N HIS A 126 5.26 6.11 -22.75
CA HIS A 126 4.05 6.24 -21.94
C HIS A 126 3.46 7.65 -22.07
N ALA A 127 2.14 7.74 -22.21
CA ALA A 127 1.41 9.01 -22.14
C ALA A 127 1.27 9.55 -20.70
N ARG A 128 1.44 8.68 -19.70
CA ARG A 128 1.35 8.96 -18.25
C ARG A 128 2.61 8.46 -17.55
N PRO A 129 2.93 8.94 -16.32
CA PRO A 129 4.03 8.38 -15.53
C PRO A 129 3.86 6.87 -15.29
N ARG A 130 4.97 6.15 -15.15
CA ARG A 130 4.96 4.73 -14.80
C ARG A 130 4.23 4.51 -13.47
N GLY A 131 3.45 3.44 -13.38
CA GLY A 131 2.67 3.15 -12.19
C GLY A 131 1.55 4.15 -11.89
N PHE A 132 1.14 4.94 -12.87
CA PHE A 132 0.07 5.93 -12.75
C PHE A 132 -1.16 5.35 -12.02
N GLU A 133 -1.67 6.11 -11.02
CA GLU A 133 -2.87 5.74 -10.28
C GLU A 133 -4.12 6.17 -11.05
N TRP A 134 -4.54 5.33 -11.97
CA TRP A 134 -5.67 5.59 -12.87
C TRP A 134 -7.01 5.82 -12.15
N ALA A 135 -7.19 5.33 -10.92
CA ALA A 135 -8.43 5.57 -10.16
C ALA A 135 -8.65 7.05 -9.81
N LEU A 136 -7.60 7.88 -9.93
CA LEU A 136 -7.66 9.32 -9.78
C LEU A 136 -8.06 10.02 -11.09
N ASP A 137 -8.07 9.32 -12.21
CA ASP A 137 -8.49 9.86 -13.50
C ASP A 137 -10.02 9.95 -13.58
N SER A 138 -10.52 11.01 -14.21
CA SER A 138 -11.96 11.21 -14.45
C SER A 138 -12.54 10.12 -15.38
N GLU A 139 -11.77 9.66 -16.33
CA GLU A 139 -12.16 8.60 -17.26
C GLU A 139 -12.08 7.20 -16.65
N ARG A 140 -11.24 7.02 -15.63
CA ARG A 140 -11.09 5.77 -14.86
C ARG A 140 -10.87 4.53 -15.71
N ALA A 141 -10.14 4.65 -16.80
CA ALA A 141 -9.73 3.50 -17.58
C ALA A 141 -8.70 2.70 -16.80
N ALA A 142 -9.03 1.43 -16.50
CA ALA A 142 -8.10 0.55 -15.80
C ALA A 142 -6.86 0.31 -16.68
N THR A 143 -5.70 0.75 -16.21
CA THR A 143 -4.45 0.75 -16.97
C THR A 143 -3.33 0.10 -16.17
N VAL A 144 -2.52 -0.72 -16.83
CA VAL A 144 -1.24 -1.23 -16.31
C VAL A 144 -0.12 -0.73 -17.21
N THR A 145 0.84 0.00 -16.63
CA THR A 145 2.06 0.38 -17.36
C THR A 145 3.04 -0.80 -17.37
N ILE A 146 3.69 -1.04 -18.50
CA ILE A 146 4.61 -2.17 -18.71
C ILE A 146 5.93 -1.65 -19.23
N ASP A 147 7.03 -2.02 -18.55
CA ASP A 147 8.39 -1.68 -18.96
C ASP A 147 9.34 -2.87 -18.88
N ALA A 148 10.37 -2.83 -19.72
CA ALA A 148 11.51 -3.73 -19.60
C ALA A 148 12.57 -3.14 -18.66
N VAL A 149 13.19 -4.00 -17.83
CA VAL A 149 14.22 -3.60 -16.87
C VAL A 149 15.44 -4.52 -16.90
N ASP A 150 16.58 -3.99 -16.47
CA ASP A 150 17.85 -4.72 -16.44
C ASP A 150 18.12 -5.27 -15.01
N GLY A 151 17.30 -6.24 -14.60
CA GLY A 151 17.49 -6.99 -13.36
C GLY A 151 16.83 -6.39 -12.11
N PRO A 152 16.97 -7.07 -10.95
CA PRO A 152 16.26 -6.78 -9.73
C PRO A 152 16.61 -5.42 -9.10
N ALA A 153 17.83 -4.93 -9.30
CA ALA A 153 18.25 -3.65 -8.74
C ALA A 153 17.54 -2.48 -9.42
N GLU A 154 17.44 -2.51 -10.75
CA GLU A 154 16.70 -1.48 -11.50
C GLU A 154 15.20 -1.57 -11.20
N ALA A 155 14.63 -2.77 -11.18
CA ALA A 155 13.22 -2.96 -10.83
C ALA A 155 12.89 -2.39 -9.45
N ALA A 156 13.72 -2.66 -8.44
CA ALA A 156 13.53 -2.11 -7.10
C ALA A 156 13.72 -0.60 -7.05
N ARG A 157 14.69 -0.02 -7.78
CA ARG A 157 14.88 1.42 -7.90
C ARG A 157 13.63 2.10 -8.46
N ILE A 158 13.10 1.61 -9.57
CA ILE A 158 11.89 2.14 -10.19
C ILE A 158 10.71 2.04 -9.21
N ALA A 159 10.51 0.89 -8.56
CA ALA A 159 9.46 0.71 -7.56
C ALA A 159 9.58 1.69 -6.38
N ASN A 160 10.81 2.02 -5.95
CA ASN A 160 11.05 2.95 -4.85
C ASN A 160 10.86 4.42 -5.22
N GLU A 161 11.27 4.81 -6.42
CA GLU A 161 11.40 6.22 -6.82
C GLU A 161 10.19 6.73 -7.60
N GLU A 162 9.56 5.84 -8.38
CA GLU A 162 8.54 6.23 -9.35
C GLU A 162 7.13 5.77 -8.97
N THR A 163 6.96 5.12 -7.81
CA THR A 163 5.64 4.68 -7.32
C THR A 163 5.39 5.12 -5.88
N SER A 164 4.18 4.88 -5.39
CA SER A 164 3.81 5.22 -4.01
C SER A 164 4.59 4.46 -2.93
N GLY A 165 5.25 3.35 -3.28
CA GLY A 165 5.88 2.47 -2.31
C GLY A 165 4.88 1.65 -1.49
N LEU A 166 3.67 1.44 -2.00
CA LEU A 166 2.64 0.68 -1.29
C LEU A 166 2.99 -0.82 -1.25
N ALA A 167 3.09 -1.46 -2.40
CA ALA A 167 3.37 -2.89 -2.50
C ALA A 167 4.20 -3.21 -3.74
N ALA A 168 5.16 -4.11 -3.60
CA ALA A 168 5.86 -4.70 -4.74
C ALA A 168 6.00 -6.20 -4.59
N ALA A 169 5.91 -6.90 -5.71
CA ALA A 169 6.08 -8.34 -5.78
C ALA A 169 7.15 -8.70 -6.82
N VAL A 170 7.89 -9.76 -6.58
CA VAL A 170 8.78 -10.39 -7.55
C VAL A 170 8.30 -11.80 -7.85
N ALA A 171 8.24 -12.12 -9.15
CA ALA A 171 7.96 -13.46 -9.63
C ALA A 171 9.24 -14.09 -10.16
N THR A 172 9.71 -15.16 -9.55
CA THR A 172 10.90 -15.92 -9.96
C THR A 172 11.00 -17.22 -9.17
N GLU A 173 11.61 -18.24 -9.74
CA GLU A 173 12.00 -19.45 -9.01
C GLU A 173 13.40 -19.33 -8.38
N ASP A 174 14.16 -18.29 -8.72
CA ASP A 174 15.50 -18.03 -8.18
C ASP A 174 15.46 -17.23 -6.88
N ALA A 175 15.77 -17.89 -5.76
CA ALA A 175 15.79 -17.27 -4.44
C ALA A 175 16.83 -16.13 -4.31
N GLN A 176 17.94 -16.17 -5.05
CA GLN A 176 18.94 -15.11 -5.00
C GLN A 176 18.46 -13.85 -5.74
N VAL A 177 17.77 -14.03 -6.86
CA VAL A 177 17.15 -12.94 -7.60
C VAL A 177 16.04 -12.31 -6.76
N ALA A 178 15.19 -13.15 -6.16
CA ALA A 178 14.14 -12.68 -5.24
C ALA A 178 14.73 -11.89 -4.07
N GLY A 179 15.75 -12.43 -3.39
CA GLY A 179 16.42 -11.77 -2.27
C GLY A 179 16.95 -10.39 -2.64
N ARG A 180 17.66 -10.26 -3.76
CA ARG A 180 18.18 -8.97 -4.23
C ARG A 180 17.10 -7.92 -4.45
N PHE A 181 15.94 -8.31 -5.00
CA PHE A 181 14.81 -7.39 -5.16
C PHE A 181 14.20 -7.01 -3.82
N LEU A 182 13.92 -8.00 -2.96
CA LEU A 182 13.28 -7.77 -1.65
C LEU A 182 14.13 -6.89 -0.73
N ASP A 183 15.45 -7.12 -0.70
CA ASP A 183 16.39 -6.33 0.12
C ASP A 183 16.50 -4.88 -0.37
N ALA A 184 16.37 -4.65 -1.69
CA ALA A 184 16.49 -3.33 -2.27
C ALA A 184 15.17 -2.53 -2.25
N TYR A 185 14.01 -3.20 -2.18
CA TYR A 185 12.72 -2.52 -2.15
C TYR A 185 12.38 -2.00 -0.76
N GLY A 186 12.13 -0.71 -0.67
CA GLY A 186 11.86 0.00 0.59
C GLY A 186 10.40 0.34 0.88
N GLY A 187 9.42 -0.24 0.18
CA GLY A 187 7.98 0.04 0.37
C GLY A 187 7.32 -0.67 1.56
N SER A 188 6.01 -0.53 1.68
CA SER A 188 5.24 -1.04 2.82
C SER A 188 4.99 -2.55 2.78
N GLY A 189 4.97 -3.16 1.60
CA GLY A 189 4.84 -4.61 1.45
C GLY A 189 5.71 -5.14 0.31
N ALA A 190 6.54 -6.14 0.59
CA ALA A 190 7.41 -6.81 -0.36
C ALA A 190 7.08 -8.29 -0.39
N PHE A 191 6.86 -8.85 -1.59
CA PHE A 191 6.34 -10.22 -1.74
C PHE A 191 7.14 -11.01 -2.77
N TRP A 192 7.35 -12.27 -2.50
CA TRP A 192 7.93 -13.23 -3.43
C TRP A 192 6.88 -14.27 -3.83
N ASN A 193 6.61 -14.38 -5.14
CA ASN A 193 5.62 -15.29 -5.72
C ASN A 193 4.21 -15.19 -5.10
N CYS A 194 3.92 -14.04 -4.50
CA CYS A 194 2.63 -13.69 -3.94
C CYS A 194 2.14 -12.36 -4.57
N PRO A 195 0.83 -12.20 -4.80
CA PRO A 195 0.29 -11.01 -5.46
C PRO A 195 0.39 -9.76 -4.58
N THR A 196 0.42 -8.57 -5.19
CA THR A 196 0.41 -7.29 -4.46
C THR A 196 -0.84 -7.14 -3.57
N ARG A 197 -1.93 -7.82 -3.94
CA ARG A 197 -3.19 -7.91 -3.21
C ARG A 197 -3.08 -8.57 -1.82
N LEU A 198 -1.93 -9.18 -1.51
CA LEU A 198 -1.67 -9.73 -0.18
C LEU A 198 -1.46 -8.63 0.87
N LEU A 199 -1.03 -7.42 0.48
CA LEU A 199 -0.91 -6.29 1.42
C LEU A 199 -2.29 -5.79 1.85
N ASP A 200 -2.85 -6.48 2.81
CA ASP A 200 -4.18 -6.27 3.35
C ASP A 200 -4.17 -6.76 4.80
N GLY A 201 -4.69 -5.99 5.73
CA GLY A 201 -4.62 -6.32 7.16
C GLY A 201 -5.23 -7.66 7.49
N PHE A 202 -6.37 -7.98 6.89
CA PHE A 202 -7.01 -9.26 7.15
C PHE A 202 -6.29 -10.43 6.48
N LYS A 203 -5.86 -10.26 5.21
CA LYS A 203 -5.13 -11.30 4.49
C LYS A 203 -3.77 -11.60 5.15
N LEU A 204 -3.02 -10.54 5.50
CA LEU A 204 -1.66 -10.65 6.01
C LEU A 204 -1.60 -10.91 7.51
N LEU A 205 -2.41 -10.19 8.30
CA LEU A 205 -2.31 -10.16 9.78
C LEU A 205 -3.50 -10.80 10.48
N ARG A 206 -4.57 -11.15 9.75
CA ARG A 206 -5.86 -11.60 10.29
C ARG A 206 -6.52 -10.56 11.21
N LEU A 207 -6.26 -9.29 10.96
CA LEU A 207 -6.79 -8.15 11.70
C LEU A 207 -7.48 -7.18 10.76
N PRO A 208 -8.60 -6.57 11.16
CA PRO A 208 -9.19 -5.48 10.41
C PRO A 208 -8.24 -4.28 10.39
N GLU A 209 -8.26 -3.55 9.28
CA GLU A 209 -7.47 -2.34 9.08
C GLU A 209 -8.34 -1.17 8.66
N THR A 210 -7.88 0.04 8.94
CA THR A 210 -8.48 1.29 8.45
C THR A 210 -7.84 1.80 7.17
N GLY A 211 -6.65 1.29 6.83
CA GLY A 211 -5.88 1.65 5.64
C GLY A 211 -4.45 1.13 5.75
N ILE A 212 -3.64 1.44 4.74
CA ILE A 212 -2.23 1.04 4.68
C ILE A 212 -1.39 2.30 4.69
N ASN A 213 -0.51 2.44 5.68
CA ASN A 213 0.39 3.58 5.78
C ASN A 213 1.64 3.34 4.94
N ILE A 214 2.02 4.33 4.13
CA ILE A 214 3.19 4.31 3.25
C ILE A 214 4.31 5.27 3.71
N ASP A 215 4.14 5.95 4.83
CA ASP A 215 5.15 6.88 5.35
C ASP A 215 6.46 6.17 5.60
N ARG A 216 7.56 6.78 5.18
CA ARG A 216 8.89 6.21 5.36
C ARG A 216 9.45 6.46 6.74
N VAL A 217 9.22 7.64 7.30
CA VAL A 217 9.68 8.04 8.65
C VAL A 217 8.79 9.18 9.14
N PRO A 218 8.27 9.13 10.40
CA PRO A 218 8.22 7.96 11.28
C PRO A 218 7.11 6.99 10.89
N GLY A 219 7.35 5.67 11.07
CA GLY A 219 6.30 4.66 10.89
C GLY A 219 5.25 4.70 11.99
N PRO A 220 4.15 3.89 11.91
CA PRO A 220 4.13 2.53 11.38
C PRO A 220 3.85 2.47 9.88
N ARG A 221 4.59 1.64 9.17
CA ARG A 221 4.32 1.29 7.78
C ARG A 221 3.46 0.03 7.71
N GLY A 222 2.68 -0.09 6.63
CA GLY A 222 1.83 -1.24 6.41
C GLY A 222 0.41 -1.04 6.94
N PRO A 223 -0.34 -2.13 7.18
CA PRO A 223 -1.73 -2.08 7.61
C PRO A 223 -1.91 -1.36 8.94
N VAL A 224 -2.77 -0.35 8.98
CA VAL A 224 -3.14 0.42 10.18
C VAL A 224 -4.24 -0.33 10.91
N THR A 225 -3.88 -1.13 11.89
CA THR A 225 -4.79 -1.88 12.75
C THR A 225 -4.97 -1.18 14.10
N PHE A 226 -5.91 -1.64 14.93
CA PHE A 226 -6.13 -1.11 16.28
C PHE A 226 -4.85 -1.08 17.14
N ARG A 227 -3.89 -1.97 16.88
CA ARG A 227 -2.62 -2.06 17.64
C ARG A 227 -1.75 -0.82 17.55
N VAL A 228 -1.84 -0.07 16.45
CA VAL A 228 -1.07 1.18 16.26
C VAL A 228 -1.81 2.41 16.77
N LEU A 229 -3.07 2.26 17.19
CA LEU A 229 -3.88 3.32 17.76
C LEU A 229 -3.77 3.40 19.29
N SER A 230 -3.11 2.41 19.93
CA SER A 230 -2.94 2.35 21.37
C SER A 230 -1.62 2.95 21.80
N LEU A 231 -1.64 3.73 22.89
CA LEU A 231 -0.44 4.19 23.57
C LEU A 231 0.07 3.10 24.52
N ARG A 232 1.39 2.90 24.57
CA ARG A 232 2.03 2.04 25.57
C ARG A 232 2.48 2.89 26.74
N GLN A 233 2.10 2.48 27.95
CA GLN A 233 2.60 3.05 29.19
C GLN A 233 3.32 1.97 29.98
N TYR A 234 4.52 2.28 30.45
CA TYR A 234 5.29 1.41 31.34
C TYR A 234 5.12 1.91 32.76
N VAL A 235 4.59 1.05 33.64
CA VAL A 235 4.42 1.36 35.06
C VAL A 235 5.30 0.43 35.86
N THR A 236 6.21 1.00 36.64
CA THR A 236 7.05 0.28 37.61
C THR A 236 6.52 0.51 39.00
N VAL A 237 6.36 -0.58 39.76
CA VAL A 237 5.93 -0.53 41.16
C VAL A 237 7.01 -1.17 42.04
N PRO A 238 7.16 -0.74 43.32
CA PRO A 238 8.09 -1.38 44.24
C PRO A 238 7.83 -2.84 44.41
N THR A 239 8.88 -3.62 44.64
CA THR A 239 8.77 -5.06 44.95
C THR A 239 7.90 -5.27 46.19
N GLY A 240 6.87 -6.12 46.11
CA GLY A 240 5.93 -6.40 47.21
C GLY A 240 4.57 -5.71 47.09
N VAL A 241 4.38 -4.81 46.12
CA VAL A 241 3.06 -4.27 45.79
C VAL A 241 2.42 -5.13 44.69
N VAL A 242 1.46 -5.94 45.08
CA VAL A 242 0.67 -6.70 44.10
C VAL A 242 -0.44 -5.79 43.57
N THR A 243 -0.24 -5.21 42.42
CA THR A 243 -1.36 -4.62 41.69
C THR A 243 -2.13 -5.75 41.00
N GLN A 244 -3.38 -5.94 41.35
CA GLN A 244 -4.30 -6.70 40.50
C GLN A 244 -4.55 -5.87 39.26
N VAL A 245 -3.77 -6.13 38.22
CA VAL A 245 -4.11 -5.68 36.86
C VAL A 245 -5.27 -6.55 36.43
N SER A 246 -6.49 -6.01 36.50
CA SER A 246 -7.63 -6.67 35.89
C SER A 246 -7.34 -6.76 34.38
N ASP A 247 -7.21 -7.98 33.86
CA ASP A 247 -7.27 -8.26 32.44
C ASP A 247 -8.63 -7.77 31.92
N ALA A 248 -8.66 -6.55 31.43
CA ALA A 248 -9.73 -6.08 30.60
C ALA A 248 -9.43 -6.55 29.18
N GLY A 249 -10.04 -7.71 28.81
CA GLY A 249 -10.01 -8.31 27.48
C GLY A 249 -10.69 -7.47 26.41
#